data_002e21bf758f3ded19015a298a1c690d
#
_entry.id   002e21bf758f3ded19015a298a1c690d
#
_cell.length_a   1.000
_cell.length_b   1.000
_cell.length_c   1.000
_cell.angle_alpha   90.00
_cell.angle_beta   90.00
_cell.angle_gamma   90.00
#
_symmetry.space_group_name_H-M   'P 1'
#
loop_
_entity.id
_entity.type
_entity.pdbx_description
1 polymer ?
#
loop_
_entity_poly.entity_id
_entity_poly.type
_entity_poly.pdbx_seq_one_letter_code
_entity_poly.pdbx_strand_id
1 'polypeptide(L)'
;MSRSLFFLCGLLSLTLGERGWPHQSFQTGKWQPPCLNLTKTGETASGHIFIGVRKYKQAGNVPTIFDTNGDMVWQGPHGENLDFKVQRLFGQNVITYWDGQPDDREIYTVTLNDDFQTVSGKRFDSYIDGHEHYITSENTFHFERGRPDMWVIDSLFYEVDIKTNNIVFKWAALEHIPISKTKLDIKGGRNLIDAWDAYHINSVTPTRYGYLVNFRHISSAFYINKNGSVRWELSGDNDGGGDFKSENIKFAWQHDIRVYNETDEALVLSLMNNDALENQDEGPSTGLVVYVDLVNKKAWRTHKLTDPTDKVVSATQGSFQFLPYPGTEHVLVGYGSIPKLKEYDKDGNVVLRGQFGNNAFEANAYRIFKFPWNATPYWDPVLVVNHTTESTTDVYMSWHGATDYDNWAIFSVRSETSTLWEGEFLLAQERNGFESHVSLQNVDAKFIFAVKRDGQNIMGKSSVVEYSARRLLT
;
A
#
# COMPACT_ATOMS: atom_id res chain seq x y z
N MET A 1 -14.20 -32.72 2.37
CA MET A 1 -15.23 -31.72 2.69
C MET A 1 -14.53 -30.60 3.45
N SER A 2 -14.04 -29.61 2.72
CA SER A 2 -13.32 -28.44 3.30
C SER A 2 -14.36 -27.43 3.78
N ARG A 3 -14.39 -27.18 5.08
CA ARG A 3 -15.18 -26.08 5.66
C ARG A 3 -14.44 -24.78 5.43
N SER A 4 -14.90 -23.98 4.48
CA SER A 4 -14.48 -22.57 4.36
C SER A 4 -14.93 -21.83 5.62
N LEU A 5 -13.97 -21.47 6.48
CA LEU A 5 -14.20 -20.51 7.56
C LEU A 5 -14.30 -19.11 6.92
N PHE A 6 -15.52 -18.62 6.81
CA PHE A 6 -15.77 -17.20 6.63
C PHE A 6 -15.52 -16.52 7.97
N PHE A 7 -14.41 -15.84 8.14
CA PHE A 7 -14.29 -14.83 9.19
C PHE A 7 -15.07 -13.60 8.75
N LEU A 8 -16.28 -13.45 9.31
CA LEU A 8 -17.03 -12.21 9.19
C LEU A 8 -16.31 -11.14 10.02
N CYS A 9 -15.95 -10.04 9.37
CA CYS A 9 -15.61 -8.77 10.02
C CYS A 9 -16.67 -8.45 11.10
N GLY A 10 -16.27 -8.31 12.34
CA GLY A 10 -17.02 -8.30 13.60
C GLY A 10 -18.52 -7.96 13.54
N LEU A 11 -19.29 -8.48 14.47
CA LEU A 11 -20.76 -8.37 14.59
C LEU A 11 -21.32 -7.02 14.12
N LEU A 12 -21.78 -6.99 12.88
CA LEU A 12 -22.45 -5.87 12.25
C LEU A 12 -23.83 -5.67 12.88
N SER A 13 -24.06 -4.52 13.45
CA SER A 13 -25.42 -3.97 13.52
C SER A 13 -25.86 -3.64 12.08
N LEU A 14 -26.63 -4.51 11.46
CA LEU A 14 -27.28 -4.29 10.18
C LEU A 14 -28.33 -3.18 10.34
N THR A 15 -27.94 -1.92 10.17
CA THR A 15 -28.88 -0.88 9.81
C THR A 15 -29.12 -0.97 8.30
N LEU A 16 -30.30 -1.40 7.91
CA LEU A 16 -30.84 -1.34 6.56
C LEU A 16 -30.89 0.13 6.11
N GLY A 17 -29.84 0.63 5.42
CA GLY A 17 -29.85 2.03 5.02
C GLY A 17 -28.90 2.48 3.92
N GLU A 18 -27.73 1.93 3.73
CA GLU A 18 -26.86 2.27 2.59
C GLU A 18 -26.10 1.04 2.11
N ARG A 19 -26.26 0.71 0.81
CA ARG A 19 -25.62 -0.43 0.14
C ARG A 19 -24.15 -0.07 -0.23
N GLY A 20 -23.31 0.20 0.76
CA GLY A 20 -21.88 0.42 0.58
C GLY A 20 -21.06 -0.77 1.07
N TRP A 21 -19.77 -0.80 0.73
CA TRP A 21 -18.82 -1.77 1.29
C TRP A 21 -18.70 -1.53 2.81
N PRO A 22 -18.67 -2.60 3.65
CA PRO A 22 -18.59 -2.45 5.09
C PRO A 22 -17.25 -1.87 5.54
N HIS A 23 -17.26 -1.20 6.69
CA HIS A 23 -16.06 -0.68 7.35
C HIS A 23 -15.87 -1.33 8.73
N GLN A 24 -14.65 -1.31 9.22
CA GLN A 24 -14.34 -1.63 10.60
C GLN A 24 -14.66 -0.39 11.47
N SER A 25 -15.14 -0.60 12.66
CA SER A 25 -15.43 0.45 13.65
C SER A 25 -14.98 0.02 15.04
N PHE A 26 -14.57 0.99 15.86
CA PHE A 26 -13.90 0.74 17.12
C PHE A 26 -14.45 1.64 18.23
N GLN A 27 -14.47 1.14 19.47
CA GLN A 27 -14.81 1.93 20.65
C GLN A 27 -13.65 2.83 21.07
N THR A 28 -12.43 2.38 20.81
CA THR A 28 -11.18 3.05 21.18
C THR A 28 -10.76 4.16 20.23
N GLY A 29 -11.44 4.36 19.09
CA GLY A 29 -11.10 5.38 18.13
C GLY A 29 -12.12 5.57 17.02
N LYS A 30 -11.94 6.61 16.22
CA LYS A 30 -12.86 7.01 15.15
C LYS A 30 -12.44 6.52 13.76
N TRP A 31 -11.49 5.60 13.67
CA TRP A 31 -11.05 5.03 12.40
C TRP A 31 -12.16 4.18 11.77
N GLN A 32 -12.31 4.29 10.47
CA GLN A 32 -13.32 3.57 9.69
C GLN A 32 -12.75 3.02 8.39
N PRO A 33 -11.66 2.22 8.41
CA PRO A 33 -11.13 1.62 7.21
C PRO A 33 -12.13 0.65 6.59
N PRO A 34 -12.09 0.41 5.27
CA PRO A 34 -12.91 -0.64 4.68
C PRO A 34 -12.57 -1.99 5.29
N CYS A 35 -13.54 -2.88 5.42
CA CYS A 35 -13.26 -4.26 5.73
C CYS A 35 -12.39 -4.85 4.60
N LEU A 36 -11.26 -5.42 4.95
CA LEU A 36 -10.44 -6.20 4.01
C LEU A 36 -10.82 -7.67 4.13
N ASN A 37 -11.66 -8.14 3.22
CA ASN A 37 -12.09 -9.52 3.19
C ASN A 37 -11.03 -10.39 2.53
N LEU A 38 -10.42 -11.29 3.28
CA LEU A 38 -9.38 -12.20 2.82
C LEU A 38 -9.88 -13.64 2.75
N THR A 39 -9.65 -14.31 1.63
CA THR A 39 -9.89 -15.74 1.45
C THR A 39 -8.57 -16.45 1.17
N LYS A 40 -8.11 -17.25 2.13
CA LYS A 40 -6.88 -18.04 2.01
C LYS A 40 -7.22 -19.43 1.46
N THR A 41 -6.48 -19.85 0.43
CA THR A 41 -6.61 -21.18 -0.19
C THR A 41 -5.31 -22.01 -0.07
N GLY A 42 -4.27 -21.44 0.50
CA GLY A 42 -2.97 -22.06 0.75
C GLY A 42 -2.19 -21.29 1.81
N GLU A 43 -0.93 -21.67 2.03
CA GLU A 43 0.00 -20.92 2.84
C GLU A 43 0.28 -19.57 2.18
N THR A 44 0.30 -18.51 2.99
CA THR A 44 0.58 -17.16 2.52
C THR A 44 1.88 -16.65 3.12
N ALA A 45 2.59 -15.79 2.39
CA ALA A 45 3.74 -15.11 2.94
C ALA A 45 3.35 -14.28 4.17
N SER A 46 4.23 -14.19 5.17
CA SER A 46 4.05 -13.33 6.33
C SER A 46 4.10 -11.84 5.95
N GLY A 47 3.79 -10.95 6.88
CA GLY A 47 3.87 -9.50 6.69
C GLY A 47 2.52 -8.79 6.74
N HIS A 48 2.57 -7.45 6.71
CA HIS A 48 1.41 -6.58 6.74
C HIS A 48 1.08 -6.07 5.33
N ILE A 49 -0.20 -5.85 5.05
CA ILE A 49 -0.70 -5.39 3.75
C ILE A 49 -0.87 -3.88 3.81
N PHE A 50 -0.18 -3.17 2.93
CA PHE A 50 -0.17 -1.71 2.83
C PHE A 50 -1.08 -1.28 1.69
N ILE A 51 -2.14 -0.55 1.99
CA ILE A 51 -3.12 -0.06 1.02
C ILE A 51 -3.30 1.44 1.21
N GLY A 52 -2.93 2.23 0.20
CA GLY A 52 -3.37 3.62 0.09
C GLY A 52 -4.83 3.65 -0.34
N VAL A 53 -5.76 3.50 0.60
CA VAL A 53 -7.21 3.48 0.31
C VAL A 53 -7.66 4.84 -0.21
N ARG A 54 -8.38 4.83 -1.32
CA ARG A 54 -8.90 6.04 -1.99
C ARG A 54 -10.38 5.90 -2.33
N LYS A 55 -11.07 7.04 -2.40
CA LYS A 55 -12.51 7.16 -2.75
C LYS A 55 -13.47 6.47 -1.78
N TYR A 56 -13.00 5.96 -0.66
CA TYR A 56 -13.86 5.28 0.29
C TYR A 56 -14.67 6.30 1.10
N LYS A 57 -16.01 6.23 1.00
CA LYS A 57 -16.92 7.26 1.53
C LYS A 57 -16.76 7.50 3.04
N GLN A 58 -16.53 6.44 3.83
CA GLN A 58 -16.47 6.52 5.28
C GLN A 58 -15.15 7.10 5.80
N ALA A 59 -14.04 6.71 5.17
CA ALA A 59 -12.70 7.11 5.61
C ALA A 59 -12.02 8.11 4.66
N GLY A 60 -12.56 8.32 3.46
CA GLY A 60 -11.92 9.15 2.43
C GLY A 60 -10.67 8.48 1.84
N ASN A 61 -9.67 9.30 1.54
CA ASN A 61 -8.36 8.82 1.10
C ASN A 61 -7.43 8.71 2.31
N VAL A 62 -7.06 7.50 2.71
CA VAL A 62 -6.24 7.22 3.90
C VAL A 62 -5.26 6.07 3.67
N PRO A 63 -3.99 6.21 4.04
CA PRO A 63 -3.07 5.08 4.03
C PRO A 63 -3.41 4.15 5.20
N THR A 64 -3.59 2.86 4.91
CA THR A 64 -4.00 1.87 5.91
C THR A 64 -3.10 0.64 5.86
N ILE A 65 -2.67 0.18 7.02
CA ILE A 65 -1.96 -1.09 7.21
C ILE A 65 -2.94 -2.10 7.78
N PHE A 66 -3.02 -3.26 7.15
CA PHE A 66 -3.79 -4.41 7.62
C PHE A 66 -2.87 -5.58 7.96
N ASP A 67 -3.30 -6.40 8.88
CA ASP A 67 -2.66 -7.70 9.13
C ASP A 67 -3.12 -8.76 8.10
N THR A 68 -2.62 -9.98 8.26
CA THR A 68 -2.96 -11.10 7.36
C THR A 68 -4.34 -11.70 7.62
N ASN A 69 -5.12 -11.20 8.56
CA ASN A 69 -6.51 -11.56 8.80
C ASN A 69 -7.47 -10.50 8.24
N GLY A 70 -6.95 -9.34 7.82
CA GLY A 70 -7.72 -8.22 7.32
C GLY A 70 -8.10 -7.20 8.41
N ASP A 71 -7.58 -7.36 9.62
CA ASP A 71 -7.77 -6.40 10.70
C ASP A 71 -6.86 -5.19 10.50
N MET A 72 -7.37 -3.99 10.76
CA MET A 72 -6.56 -2.78 10.73
C MET A 72 -5.46 -2.86 11.79
N VAL A 73 -4.25 -2.45 11.41
CA VAL A 73 -3.13 -2.22 12.33
C VAL A 73 -2.93 -0.73 12.55
N TRP A 74 -2.95 0.04 11.46
CA TRP A 74 -2.75 1.47 11.46
C TRP A 74 -3.53 2.14 10.33
N GLN A 75 -4.02 3.34 10.58
CA GLN A 75 -4.60 4.23 9.58
C GLN A 75 -3.99 5.62 9.76
N GLY A 76 -3.39 6.13 8.71
CA GLY A 76 -2.79 7.45 8.70
C GLY A 76 -3.78 8.58 8.47
N PRO A 77 -3.29 9.83 8.35
CA PRO A 77 -4.13 10.99 8.09
C PRO A 77 -4.75 10.95 6.68
N HIS A 78 -5.78 11.79 6.48
CA HIS A 78 -6.35 12.02 5.17
C HIS A 78 -5.36 12.71 4.25
N GLY A 79 -5.26 12.26 2.99
CA GLY A 79 -4.39 12.82 1.97
C GLY A 79 -4.52 12.06 0.65
N GLU A 80 -3.68 12.35 -0.33
CA GLU A 80 -3.66 11.59 -1.59
C GLU A 80 -3.14 10.17 -1.42
N ASN A 81 -2.23 9.95 -0.48
CA ASN A 81 -1.63 8.67 -0.05
C ASN A 81 -1.25 7.71 -1.21
N LEU A 82 -0.82 8.27 -2.33
CA LEU A 82 -0.36 7.50 -3.47
C LEU A 82 0.97 6.81 -3.16
N ASP A 83 1.19 5.66 -3.79
CA ASP A 83 2.43 4.90 -3.71
C ASP A 83 2.88 4.58 -2.26
N PHE A 84 1.91 4.19 -1.41
CA PHE A 84 2.11 3.87 0.01
C PHE A 84 2.86 2.55 0.17
N LYS A 85 4.08 2.61 0.71
CA LYS A 85 4.99 1.46 0.79
C LYS A 85 6.05 1.59 1.87
N VAL A 86 6.73 0.48 2.16
CA VAL A 86 7.96 0.47 2.99
C VAL A 86 9.17 0.62 2.08
N GLN A 87 10.09 1.49 2.46
CA GLN A 87 11.38 1.70 1.81
C GLN A 87 12.51 1.73 2.85
N ARG A 88 13.75 1.80 2.39
CA ARG A 88 14.92 1.97 3.28
C ARG A 88 15.49 3.37 3.17
N LEU A 89 15.62 4.05 4.31
CA LEU A 89 16.26 5.35 4.43
C LEU A 89 17.37 5.27 5.49
N PHE A 90 18.61 5.58 5.12
CA PHE A 90 19.79 5.50 6.01
C PHE A 90 19.90 4.13 6.74
N GLY A 91 19.54 3.04 6.06
CA GLY A 91 19.60 1.69 6.61
C GLY A 91 18.42 1.25 7.46
N GLN A 92 17.46 2.12 7.74
CA GLN A 92 16.24 1.83 8.48
C GLN A 92 15.05 1.62 7.55
N ASN A 93 14.10 0.78 7.94
CA ASN A 93 12.82 0.67 7.26
C ASN A 93 11.95 1.88 7.61
N VAL A 94 11.37 2.48 6.60
CA VAL A 94 10.49 3.64 6.74
C VAL A 94 9.25 3.44 5.90
N ILE A 95 8.13 3.98 6.34
CA ILE A 95 6.92 4.11 5.54
C ILE A 95 7.00 5.38 4.72
N THR A 96 6.67 5.30 3.45
CA THR A 96 6.62 6.47 2.57
C THR A 96 5.31 6.48 1.77
N TYR A 97 4.79 7.68 1.53
CA TYR A 97 3.65 7.92 0.65
C TYR A 97 3.62 9.37 0.17
N TRP A 98 2.92 9.61 -0.93
CA TRP A 98 2.58 10.95 -1.37
C TRP A 98 1.39 11.47 -0.59
N ASP A 99 1.49 12.70 -0.09
CA ASP A 99 0.41 13.43 0.54
C ASP A 99 0.24 14.81 -0.10
N GLY A 100 -0.87 15.49 0.19
CA GLY A 100 -1.21 16.79 -0.37
C GLY A 100 -2.55 16.77 -1.10
N GLN A 101 -2.96 17.95 -1.56
CA GLN A 101 -4.16 18.11 -2.37
C GLN A 101 -3.75 18.49 -3.79
N PRO A 102 -4.27 17.84 -4.84
CA PRO A 102 -3.93 18.13 -6.23
C PRO A 102 -4.20 19.59 -6.60
N ASP A 103 -5.23 20.21 -6.01
CA ASP A 103 -5.61 21.59 -6.26
C ASP A 103 -4.67 22.63 -5.62
N ASP A 104 -3.97 22.25 -4.55
CA ASP A 104 -3.10 23.16 -3.79
C ASP A 104 -1.69 23.27 -4.38
N ARG A 105 -1.36 22.50 -5.43
CA ARG A 105 -0.02 22.38 -6.03
C ARG A 105 1.08 21.98 -5.03
N GLU A 106 0.68 21.46 -3.89
CA GLU A 106 1.54 21.10 -2.78
C GLU A 106 1.46 19.61 -2.50
N ILE A 107 2.13 18.82 -3.34
CA ILE A 107 2.36 17.40 -3.07
C ILE A 107 3.72 17.26 -2.40
N TYR A 108 3.76 16.49 -1.32
CA TYR A 108 4.99 16.20 -0.59
C TYR A 108 5.07 14.72 -0.23
N THR A 109 6.29 14.21 -0.09
CA THR A 109 6.50 12.87 0.43
C THR A 109 6.48 12.89 1.95
N VAL A 110 5.79 11.93 2.55
CA VAL A 110 5.83 11.68 3.98
C VAL A 110 6.69 10.46 4.24
N THR A 111 7.60 10.56 5.21
CA THR A 111 8.45 9.45 5.63
C THR A 111 8.31 9.27 7.13
N LEU A 112 7.84 8.09 7.56
CA LEU A 112 7.63 7.72 8.96
C LEU A 112 8.57 6.56 9.33
N ASN A 113 9.12 6.61 10.55
CA ASN A 113 9.88 5.50 11.13
C ASN A 113 8.94 4.45 11.77
N ASP A 114 9.50 3.45 12.44
CA ASP A 114 8.77 2.35 13.06
C ASP A 114 7.98 2.72 14.33
N ASP A 115 8.20 3.91 14.88
CA ASP A 115 7.34 4.49 15.92
C ASP A 115 6.34 5.53 15.36
N PHE A 116 6.23 5.65 14.02
CA PHE A 116 5.36 6.56 13.27
C PHE A 116 5.68 8.05 13.43
N GLN A 117 6.88 8.40 13.86
CA GLN A 117 7.33 9.78 13.85
C GLN A 117 7.76 10.18 12.44
N THR A 118 7.42 11.40 12.02
CA THR A 118 7.86 11.94 10.74
C THR A 118 9.37 12.22 10.80
N VAL A 119 10.16 11.49 10.04
CA VAL A 119 11.61 11.65 9.93
C VAL A 119 12.02 12.53 8.76
N SER A 120 11.17 12.64 7.74
CA SER A 120 11.37 13.52 6.60
C SER A 120 10.03 13.85 5.94
N GLY A 121 9.88 15.08 5.51
CA GLY A 121 8.83 15.53 4.59
C GLY A 121 9.49 16.39 3.54
N LYS A 122 9.33 16.06 2.27
CA LYS A 122 9.86 16.86 1.16
C LYS A 122 8.71 17.54 0.45
N ARG A 123 8.73 18.88 0.51
CA ARG A 123 7.85 19.75 -0.25
C ARG A 123 8.56 20.20 -1.50
N PHE A 124 7.84 20.26 -2.58
CA PHE A 124 8.38 20.66 -3.87
C PHE A 124 7.64 21.91 -4.35
N ASP A 125 8.39 22.93 -4.78
CA ASP A 125 7.84 24.22 -5.24
C ASP A 125 7.22 24.18 -6.65
N SER A 126 6.92 23.00 -7.15
CA SER A 126 6.39 22.82 -8.49
C SER A 126 5.44 21.63 -8.56
N TYR A 127 4.54 21.63 -9.54
CA TYR A 127 3.62 20.53 -9.79
C TYR A 127 4.38 19.22 -9.94
N ILE A 128 4.05 18.23 -9.10
CA ILE A 128 4.62 16.88 -9.10
C ILE A 128 3.48 15.91 -9.26
N ASP A 129 3.71 14.92 -10.11
CA ASP A 129 2.81 13.79 -10.29
C ASP A 129 3.11 12.72 -9.21
N GLY A 130 2.06 12.15 -8.62
CA GLY A 130 2.16 11.21 -7.50
C GLY A 130 2.34 9.73 -7.91
N HIS A 131 2.65 9.41 -9.17
CA HIS A 131 2.73 8.02 -9.63
C HIS A 131 3.89 7.24 -9.02
N GLU A 132 5.05 7.85 -8.86
CA GLU A 132 6.23 7.15 -8.35
C GLU A 132 7.07 8.03 -7.42
N HIS A 133 7.54 7.44 -6.32
CA HIS A 133 8.69 7.90 -5.57
C HIS A 133 9.52 6.73 -5.09
N TYR A 134 10.83 6.79 -5.24
CA TYR A 134 11.73 5.71 -4.89
C TYR A 134 12.96 6.23 -4.14
N ILE A 135 13.23 5.69 -2.95
CA ILE A 135 14.46 5.97 -2.22
C ILE A 135 15.55 5.05 -2.78
N THR A 136 16.59 5.63 -3.39
CA THR A 136 17.71 4.88 -3.93
C THR A 136 18.64 4.37 -2.84
N SER A 137 19.56 3.49 -3.21
CA SER A 137 20.62 3.03 -2.29
C SER A 137 21.56 4.15 -1.81
N GLU A 138 21.57 5.28 -2.51
CA GLU A 138 22.35 6.47 -2.17
C GLU A 138 21.56 7.49 -1.37
N ASN A 139 20.35 7.13 -0.90
CA ASN A 139 19.41 8.00 -0.18
C ASN A 139 18.98 9.24 -1.00
N THR A 140 18.68 9.03 -2.27
CA THR A 140 18.06 10.00 -3.16
C THR A 140 16.62 9.59 -3.47
N PHE A 141 15.80 10.54 -3.94
CA PHE A 141 14.44 10.29 -4.40
C PHE A 141 14.36 10.33 -5.92
N HIS A 142 13.58 9.41 -6.49
CA HIS A 142 13.04 9.54 -7.83
C HIS A 142 11.56 9.90 -7.74
N PHE A 143 11.12 10.78 -8.61
CA PHE A 143 9.71 11.08 -8.77
C PHE A 143 9.41 11.45 -10.23
N GLU A 144 8.17 11.26 -10.61
CA GLU A 144 7.65 11.61 -11.90
C GLU A 144 7.09 13.03 -11.89
N ARG A 145 7.27 13.75 -12.99
CA ARG A 145 6.69 15.06 -13.19
C ARG A 145 6.20 15.21 -14.62
N GLY A 146 4.92 15.61 -14.76
CA GLY A 146 4.38 16.10 -16.01
C GLY A 146 4.60 17.62 -16.12
N ARG A 147 5.06 18.11 -17.29
CA ARG A 147 5.09 19.52 -17.64
C ARG A 147 4.31 19.74 -18.92
N PRO A 148 3.24 20.53 -18.90
CA PRO A 148 2.55 20.90 -20.12
C PRO A 148 3.41 21.90 -20.89
N ASP A 149 3.86 21.53 -22.07
CA ASP A 149 4.45 22.45 -23.02
C ASP A 149 3.74 22.29 -24.36
N MET A 150 3.26 23.39 -24.93
CA MET A 150 2.53 23.42 -26.20
C MET A 150 1.40 22.39 -26.32
N TRP A 151 0.60 22.20 -25.26
CA TRP A 151 -0.56 21.31 -25.18
C TRP A 151 -0.25 19.81 -25.20
N VAL A 152 1.00 19.44 -25.07
CA VAL A 152 1.48 18.07 -24.82
C VAL A 152 2.11 18.02 -23.45
N ILE A 153 1.76 17.02 -22.66
CA ILE A 153 2.42 16.75 -21.40
C ILE A 153 3.75 16.07 -21.69
N ASP A 154 4.86 16.71 -21.33
CA ASP A 154 6.17 16.07 -21.36
C ASP A 154 6.37 15.26 -20.07
N SER A 155 6.55 13.98 -20.20
CA SER A 155 6.81 13.10 -19.08
C SER A 155 8.28 13.18 -18.67
N LEU A 156 8.51 13.68 -17.43
CA LEU A 156 9.85 13.88 -16.89
C LEU A 156 10.02 13.07 -15.60
N PHE A 157 11.25 12.63 -15.33
CA PHE A 157 11.62 12.15 -14.01
C PHE A 157 12.91 12.79 -13.51
N TYR A 158 13.07 12.80 -12.20
CA TYR A 158 14.18 13.44 -11.52
C TYR A 158 14.77 12.51 -10.45
N GLU A 159 16.08 12.61 -10.24
CA GLU A 159 16.72 12.15 -9.02
C GLU A 159 17.10 13.36 -8.19
N VAL A 160 16.73 13.37 -6.90
CA VAL A 160 16.93 14.49 -6.00
C VAL A 160 17.68 14.02 -4.76
N ASP A 161 18.71 14.73 -4.38
CA ASP A 161 19.43 14.50 -3.13
C ASP A 161 18.56 14.88 -1.93
N ILE A 162 18.31 13.92 -1.04
CA ILE A 162 17.38 14.07 0.09
C ILE A 162 17.85 15.12 1.09
N LYS A 163 19.16 15.27 1.28
CA LYS A 163 19.73 16.19 2.27
C LYS A 163 19.72 17.63 1.79
N THR A 164 20.12 17.84 0.54
CA THR A 164 20.30 19.17 -0.03
C THR A 164 19.13 19.69 -0.83
N ASN A 165 18.21 18.79 -1.22
CA ASN A 165 17.09 19.04 -2.13
C ASN A 165 17.53 19.45 -3.55
N ASN A 166 18.79 19.16 -3.92
CA ASN A 166 19.30 19.47 -5.24
C ASN A 166 18.91 18.37 -6.24
N ILE A 167 18.50 18.76 -7.44
CA ILE A 167 18.30 17.84 -8.55
C ILE A 167 19.67 17.37 -9.02
N VAL A 168 19.96 16.06 -8.89
CA VAL A 168 21.23 15.44 -9.33
C VAL A 168 21.10 14.82 -10.71
N PHE A 169 19.88 14.47 -11.15
CA PHE A 169 19.58 14.00 -12.49
C PHE A 169 18.19 14.45 -12.94
N LYS A 170 18.04 14.76 -14.22
CA LYS A 170 16.78 15.11 -14.87
C LYS A 170 16.74 14.49 -16.25
N TRP A 171 15.58 13.94 -16.64
CA TRP A 171 15.36 13.40 -17.97
C TRP A 171 13.94 13.72 -18.44
N ALA A 172 13.79 13.99 -19.75
CA ALA A 172 12.55 14.41 -20.37
C ALA A 172 12.23 13.55 -21.60
N ALA A 173 11.02 13.01 -21.71
CA ALA A 173 10.66 12.08 -22.77
C ALA A 173 10.66 12.72 -24.15
N LEU A 174 10.17 13.94 -24.30
CA LEU A 174 10.11 14.65 -25.57
C LEU A 174 11.49 14.91 -26.20
N GLU A 175 12.55 14.94 -25.41
CA GLU A 175 13.92 15.14 -25.90
C GLU A 175 14.52 13.86 -26.49
N HIS A 176 13.93 12.68 -26.22
CA HIS A 176 14.57 11.39 -26.50
C HIS A 176 13.68 10.41 -27.26
N ILE A 177 12.36 10.52 -27.12
CA ILE A 177 11.38 9.57 -27.67
C ILE A 177 10.48 10.29 -28.67
N PRO A 178 10.39 9.83 -29.94
CA PRO A 178 9.46 10.41 -30.91
C PRO A 178 8.02 10.27 -30.43
N ILE A 179 7.25 11.37 -30.47
CA ILE A 179 5.86 11.39 -30.03
C ILE A 179 4.96 10.43 -30.84
N SER A 180 5.38 10.08 -32.04
CA SER A 180 4.68 9.11 -32.90
C SER A 180 4.70 7.67 -32.36
N LYS A 181 5.47 7.39 -31.30
CA LYS A 181 5.45 6.08 -30.64
C LYS A 181 4.23 5.86 -29.75
N THR A 182 3.52 6.92 -29.37
CA THR A 182 2.30 6.78 -28.56
C THR A 182 1.21 6.00 -29.30
N LYS A 183 0.51 5.16 -28.55
CA LYS A 183 -0.66 4.40 -29.00
C LYS A 183 -1.97 5.07 -28.59
N LEU A 184 -1.86 6.16 -27.81
CA LEU A 184 -3.02 6.91 -27.38
C LEU A 184 -3.46 7.86 -28.50
N ASP A 185 -4.75 7.78 -28.88
CA ASP A 185 -5.35 8.74 -29.79
C ASP A 185 -5.23 10.17 -29.24
N ILE A 186 -5.04 11.13 -30.14
CA ILE A 186 -5.00 12.54 -29.77
C ILE A 186 -6.37 12.93 -29.21
N LYS A 187 -6.41 13.20 -27.91
CA LYS A 187 -7.58 13.71 -27.21
C LYS A 187 -7.17 14.98 -26.46
N GLY A 188 -7.92 16.06 -26.62
CA GLY A 188 -7.55 17.30 -25.97
C GLY A 188 -6.44 18.07 -26.70
N GLY A 189 -5.48 18.61 -25.97
CA GLY A 189 -4.36 19.39 -26.53
C GLY A 189 -4.73 20.80 -27.01
N ARG A 190 -5.93 21.30 -26.67
CA ARG A 190 -6.42 22.63 -27.09
C ARG A 190 -5.97 23.76 -26.18
N ASN A 191 -5.60 23.43 -24.97
CA ASN A 191 -5.11 24.36 -23.96
C ASN A 191 -4.33 23.62 -22.86
N LEU A 192 -3.75 24.36 -21.94
CA LEU A 192 -2.90 23.84 -20.85
C LEU A 192 -3.62 22.83 -19.92
N ILE A 193 -4.91 23.03 -19.69
CA ILE A 193 -5.71 22.15 -18.79
C ILE A 193 -6.09 20.85 -19.51
N ASP A 194 -6.17 20.88 -20.82
CA ASP A 194 -6.56 19.78 -21.72
C ASP A 194 -5.35 19.28 -22.53
N ALA A 195 -4.14 19.38 -21.99
CA ALA A 195 -2.93 18.96 -22.66
C ALA A 195 -2.91 17.43 -22.87
N TRP A 196 -2.45 17.00 -24.06
CA TRP A 196 -2.42 15.59 -24.42
C TRP A 196 -1.28 14.86 -23.71
N ASP A 197 -1.62 13.85 -22.92
CA ASP A 197 -0.67 13.00 -22.21
C ASP A 197 -0.17 11.87 -23.13
N ALA A 198 0.81 12.19 -23.96
CA ALA A 198 1.29 11.30 -25.02
C ALA A 198 2.07 10.08 -24.51
N TYR A 199 2.75 10.18 -23.38
CA TYR A 199 3.70 9.17 -22.92
C TYR A 199 3.27 8.44 -21.65
N HIS A 200 2.88 9.18 -20.61
CA HIS A 200 2.44 8.70 -19.32
C HIS A 200 3.44 7.75 -18.64
N ILE A 201 4.49 8.29 -18.05
CA ILE A 201 5.36 7.53 -17.15
C ILE A 201 4.53 7.16 -15.90
N ASN A 202 4.67 5.95 -15.40
CA ASN A 202 4.01 5.53 -14.17
C ASN A 202 4.88 4.67 -13.25
N SER A 203 6.10 4.33 -13.66
CA SER A 203 7.13 3.80 -12.76
C SER A 203 8.54 4.09 -13.26
N VAL A 204 9.42 4.38 -12.31
CA VAL A 204 10.85 4.57 -12.52
C VAL A 204 11.60 3.73 -11.50
N THR A 205 12.41 2.81 -11.96
CA THR A 205 13.21 1.92 -11.11
C THR A 205 14.69 2.20 -11.31
N PRO A 206 15.47 2.51 -10.25
CA PRO A 206 16.91 2.59 -10.36
C PRO A 206 17.49 1.23 -10.73
N THR A 207 18.50 1.25 -11.58
CA THR A 207 19.18 0.07 -12.09
C THR A 207 20.69 0.21 -11.90
N ARG A 208 21.44 -0.84 -12.20
CA ARG A 208 22.90 -0.82 -12.04
C ARG A 208 23.58 0.33 -12.82
N TYR A 209 23.09 0.65 -14.01
CA TYR A 209 23.72 1.64 -14.89
C TYR A 209 22.86 2.87 -15.17
N GLY A 210 21.69 2.97 -14.57
CA GLY A 210 20.77 4.08 -14.81
C GLY A 210 19.38 3.83 -14.24
N TYR A 211 18.37 3.88 -15.11
CA TYR A 211 16.97 3.83 -14.72
C TYR A 211 16.15 3.01 -15.72
N LEU A 212 15.24 2.19 -15.24
CA LEU A 212 14.21 1.59 -16.07
C LEU A 212 12.94 2.42 -15.91
N VAL A 213 12.43 2.94 -17.03
CA VAL A 213 11.26 3.84 -17.06
C VAL A 213 10.13 3.18 -17.84
N ASN A 214 8.96 3.15 -17.24
CA ASN A 214 7.77 2.58 -17.87
C ASN A 214 6.87 3.65 -18.48
N PHE A 215 6.55 3.48 -19.76
CA PHE A 215 5.67 4.36 -20.52
C PHE A 215 4.37 3.64 -20.88
N ARG A 216 3.30 4.00 -20.19
CA ARG A 216 1.97 3.38 -20.34
C ARG A 216 1.42 3.53 -21.76
N HIS A 217 1.45 4.74 -22.30
CA HIS A 217 0.82 5.06 -23.58
C HIS A 217 1.66 4.63 -24.79
N ILE A 218 2.91 4.22 -24.60
CA ILE A 218 3.74 3.58 -25.62
C ILE A 218 3.67 2.06 -25.53
N SER A 219 3.23 1.51 -24.41
CA SER A 219 3.32 0.07 -24.06
C SER A 219 4.75 -0.45 -24.13
N SER A 220 5.71 0.34 -23.62
CA SER A 220 7.14 0.02 -23.63
C SER A 220 7.83 0.41 -22.33
N ALA A 221 8.94 -0.25 -22.06
CA ALA A 221 9.90 0.13 -21.02
C ALA A 221 11.22 0.56 -21.66
N PHE A 222 11.80 1.65 -21.18
CA PHE A 222 13.07 2.19 -21.64
C PHE A 222 14.12 2.13 -20.54
N TYR A 223 15.29 1.63 -20.86
CA TYR A 223 16.45 1.70 -19.99
C TYR A 223 17.26 2.95 -20.33
N ILE A 224 17.36 3.87 -19.39
CA ILE A 224 18.05 5.14 -19.52
C ILE A 224 19.37 5.06 -18.75
N ASN A 225 20.49 5.34 -19.42
CA ASN A 225 21.80 5.41 -18.77
C ASN A 225 21.89 6.63 -17.82
N LYS A 226 22.82 6.62 -16.86
CA LYS A 226 23.09 7.77 -15.96
C LYS A 226 23.53 9.05 -16.69
N ASN A 227 23.95 8.96 -17.96
CA ASN A 227 24.24 10.14 -18.78
C ASN A 227 23.03 10.66 -19.59
N GLY A 228 21.84 10.06 -19.41
CA GLY A 228 20.60 10.44 -20.09
C GLY A 228 20.35 9.76 -21.45
N SER A 229 21.32 9.04 -22.01
CA SER A 229 21.10 8.33 -23.27
C SER A 229 20.18 7.10 -23.09
N VAL A 230 19.29 6.86 -24.04
CA VAL A 230 18.51 5.61 -24.10
C VAL A 230 19.45 4.45 -24.42
N ARG A 231 19.49 3.43 -23.58
CA ARG A 231 20.30 2.23 -23.75
C ARG A 231 19.57 1.17 -24.58
N TRP A 232 18.30 0.97 -24.31
CA TRP A 232 17.43 0.06 -25.04
C TRP A 232 15.94 0.29 -24.70
N GLU A 233 15.09 -0.22 -25.58
CA GLU A 233 13.64 -0.27 -25.44
C GLU A 233 13.14 -1.72 -25.45
N LEU A 234 12.30 -2.10 -24.50
CA LEU A 234 11.51 -3.32 -24.52
C LEU A 234 10.06 -2.97 -24.80
N SER A 235 9.56 -3.35 -25.98
CA SER A 235 8.16 -3.13 -26.36
C SER A 235 7.28 -4.32 -25.95
N GLY A 236 6.04 -4.01 -25.55
CA GLY A 236 4.99 -5.00 -25.32
C GLY A 236 4.34 -5.56 -26.59
N ASP A 237 4.72 -5.06 -27.76
CA ASP A 237 4.21 -5.57 -29.03
C ASP A 237 4.84 -6.89 -29.41
N ASN A 238 4.02 -7.87 -29.79
CA ASN A 238 4.51 -9.16 -30.25
C ASN A 238 5.27 -9.08 -31.58
N ASP A 239 5.10 -8.01 -32.35
CA ASP A 239 5.68 -7.84 -33.70
C ASP A 239 7.08 -7.23 -33.69
N GLY A 240 7.77 -7.23 -32.52
CA GLY A 240 9.17 -6.85 -32.42
C GLY A 240 9.43 -5.35 -32.41
N GLY A 241 8.56 -4.55 -31.85
CA GLY A 241 8.87 -3.16 -31.47
C GLY A 241 10.00 -3.13 -30.43
N GLY A 242 10.91 -2.13 -30.51
CA GLY A 242 12.05 -2.01 -29.61
C GLY A 242 13.28 -2.82 -30.04
N ASP A 243 14.22 -3.01 -29.11
CA ASP A 243 15.56 -3.56 -29.35
C ASP A 243 15.67 -5.08 -29.20
N PHE A 244 14.59 -5.75 -28.82
CA PHE A 244 14.58 -7.18 -28.49
C PHE A 244 13.64 -7.97 -29.41
N LYS A 245 14.09 -9.14 -29.84
CA LYS A 245 13.20 -10.14 -30.41
C LYS A 245 12.36 -10.73 -29.29
N SER A 246 11.06 -10.47 -29.33
CA SER A 246 10.13 -10.80 -28.27
C SER A 246 9.40 -12.13 -28.51
N GLU A 247 9.26 -12.96 -27.45
CA GLU A 247 8.52 -14.22 -27.50
C GLU A 247 7.48 -14.24 -26.36
N ASN A 248 6.18 -14.19 -26.72
CA ASN A 248 5.05 -14.28 -25.79
C ASN A 248 5.05 -13.20 -24.67
N ILE A 249 5.58 -12.01 -24.90
CA ILE A 249 5.64 -10.95 -23.90
C ILE A 249 4.60 -9.84 -24.09
N LYS A 250 3.53 -10.09 -24.82
CA LYS A 250 2.50 -9.07 -25.05
C LYS A 250 2.07 -8.42 -23.73
N PHE A 251 2.25 -7.09 -23.64
CA PHE A 251 1.72 -6.25 -22.59
C PHE A 251 1.30 -4.88 -23.14
N ALA A 252 0.28 -4.30 -22.53
CA ALA A 252 -0.21 -2.98 -22.91
C ALA A 252 -0.79 -2.25 -21.69
N TRP A 253 -0.71 -0.92 -21.70
CA TRP A 253 -1.25 -0.04 -20.66
C TRP A 253 -0.74 -0.36 -19.24
N GLN A 254 0.42 -1.00 -19.19
CA GLN A 254 1.03 -1.63 -18.01
C GLN A 254 1.43 -0.60 -16.95
N HIS A 255 1.53 -1.12 -15.71
CA HIS A 255 1.99 -0.37 -14.53
C HIS A 255 3.06 -1.13 -13.78
N ASP A 256 3.81 -0.39 -12.95
CA ASP A 256 4.70 -0.93 -11.92
C ASP A 256 5.76 -1.90 -12.48
N ILE A 257 6.47 -1.52 -13.57
CA ILE A 257 7.61 -2.32 -14.05
C ILE A 257 8.76 -2.21 -13.06
N ARG A 258 9.32 -3.38 -12.65
CA ARG A 258 10.44 -3.48 -11.72
C ARG A 258 11.54 -4.38 -12.28
N VAL A 259 12.79 -4.08 -11.88
CA VAL A 259 13.97 -4.86 -12.24
C VAL A 259 14.37 -5.76 -11.09
N TYR A 260 14.65 -7.01 -11.42
CA TYR A 260 15.23 -8.01 -10.53
C TYR A 260 16.41 -8.72 -11.18
N ASN A 261 17.34 -9.20 -10.36
CA ASN A 261 18.47 -10.04 -10.80
C ASN A 261 19.23 -9.49 -12.01
N GLU A 262 19.53 -8.18 -11.99
CA GLU A 262 20.26 -7.53 -13.08
C GLU A 262 21.74 -7.92 -13.10
N THR A 263 22.20 -8.39 -14.25
CA THR A 263 23.61 -8.66 -14.58
C THR A 263 24.00 -7.90 -15.85
N ASP A 264 25.25 -8.03 -16.29
CA ASP A 264 25.69 -7.47 -17.57
C ASP A 264 25.10 -8.21 -18.79
N GLU A 265 24.64 -9.44 -18.58
CA GLU A 265 24.15 -10.33 -19.64
C GLU A 265 22.63 -10.40 -19.71
N ALA A 266 21.95 -10.23 -18.57
CA ALA A 266 20.51 -10.42 -18.49
C ALA A 266 19.88 -9.69 -17.30
N LEU A 267 18.56 -9.54 -17.35
CA LEU A 267 17.75 -9.08 -16.21
C LEU A 267 16.36 -9.73 -16.23
N VAL A 268 15.72 -9.73 -15.08
CA VAL A 268 14.33 -10.14 -14.91
C VAL A 268 13.48 -8.91 -14.63
N LEU A 269 12.37 -8.79 -15.35
CA LEU A 269 11.38 -7.74 -15.13
C LEU A 269 10.09 -8.33 -14.59
N SER A 270 9.43 -7.59 -13.72
CA SER A 270 8.03 -7.82 -13.38
C SER A 270 7.17 -6.63 -13.78
N LEU A 271 5.89 -6.86 -14.05
CA LEU A 271 4.94 -5.79 -14.34
C LEU A 271 3.49 -6.23 -14.09
N MET A 272 2.66 -5.24 -13.79
CA MET A 272 1.22 -5.37 -13.89
C MET A 272 0.81 -5.06 -15.32
N ASN A 273 0.35 -6.07 -16.07
CA ASN A 273 -0.19 -5.89 -17.40
C ASN A 273 -1.70 -5.61 -17.30
N ASN A 274 -2.09 -4.39 -17.52
CA ASN A 274 -3.50 -4.01 -17.50
C ASN A 274 -4.25 -4.61 -18.68
N ASP A 275 -3.63 -4.60 -19.87
CA ASP A 275 -4.15 -5.16 -21.14
C ASP A 275 -5.59 -4.70 -21.44
N ALA A 276 -5.95 -3.52 -20.94
CA ALA A 276 -7.27 -2.92 -21.06
C ALA A 276 -7.19 -1.40 -21.02
N LEU A 277 -8.06 -0.74 -21.77
CA LEU A 277 -8.39 0.68 -21.63
C LEU A 277 -9.74 0.85 -20.94
N GLU A 278 -10.00 2.04 -20.42
CA GLU A 278 -11.33 2.37 -19.92
C GLU A 278 -12.38 2.17 -21.03
N ASN A 279 -13.39 1.37 -20.73
CA ASN A 279 -14.48 0.98 -21.64
C ASN A 279 -14.10 0.06 -22.83
N GLN A 280 -12.96 -0.62 -22.77
CA GLN A 280 -12.58 -1.65 -23.74
C GLN A 280 -12.33 -2.97 -22.99
N ASP A 281 -12.96 -4.04 -23.42
CA ASP A 281 -12.87 -5.37 -22.80
C ASP A 281 -11.84 -6.21 -23.57
N GLU A 282 -10.54 -5.99 -23.32
CA GLU A 282 -9.45 -6.66 -24.04
C GLU A 282 -8.94 -7.93 -23.35
N GLY A 283 -9.45 -8.25 -22.18
CA GLY A 283 -9.09 -9.45 -21.44
C GLY A 283 -8.73 -9.17 -19.98
N PRO A 284 -8.47 -10.20 -19.17
CA PRO A 284 -8.14 -10.02 -17.77
C PRO A 284 -6.73 -9.42 -17.61
N SER A 285 -6.62 -8.47 -16.70
CA SER A 285 -5.33 -7.94 -16.25
C SER A 285 -4.52 -9.02 -15.52
N THR A 286 -3.21 -9.03 -15.73
CA THR A 286 -2.33 -10.13 -15.28
C THR A 286 -1.00 -9.62 -14.74
N GLY A 287 -0.39 -10.35 -13.81
CA GLY A 287 1.01 -10.16 -13.47
C GLY A 287 1.91 -10.88 -14.49
N LEU A 288 2.94 -10.21 -14.98
CA LEU A 288 3.92 -10.83 -15.89
C LEU A 288 5.32 -10.80 -15.30
N VAL A 289 6.09 -11.87 -15.57
CA VAL A 289 7.55 -11.91 -15.36
C VAL A 289 8.21 -12.15 -16.70
N VAL A 290 9.17 -11.29 -17.05
CA VAL A 290 9.86 -11.29 -18.33
C VAL A 290 11.36 -11.42 -18.10
N TYR A 291 11.98 -12.38 -18.77
CA TYR A 291 13.43 -12.46 -18.84
C TYR A 291 13.93 -11.72 -20.07
N VAL A 292 14.97 -10.91 -19.90
CA VAL A 292 15.60 -10.11 -20.96
C VAL A 292 17.05 -10.52 -21.09
N ASP A 293 17.40 -11.13 -22.21
CA ASP A 293 18.76 -11.49 -22.60
C ASP A 293 19.38 -10.30 -23.37
N LEU A 294 20.29 -9.61 -22.72
CA LEU A 294 20.95 -8.41 -23.23
C LEU A 294 22.00 -8.73 -24.32
N VAL A 295 22.58 -9.93 -24.29
CA VAL A 295 23.62 -10.38 -25.22
C VAL A 295 22.99 -10.75 -26.54
N ASN A 296 21.97 -11.62 -26.52
CA ASN A 296 21.34 -12.12 -27.74
C ASN A 296 20.17 -11.24 -28.21
N LYS A 297 19.89 -10.15 -27.50
CA LYS A 297 18.76 -9.24 -27.81
C LYS A 297 17.42 -9.98 -27.91
N LYS A 298 17.13 -10.83 -26.93
CA LYS A 298 15.89 -11.60 -26.84
C LYS A 298 15.18 -11.31 -25.53
N ALA A 299 13.84 -11.37 -25.56
CA ALA A 299 13.05 -11.30 -24.36
C ALA A 299 11.88 -12.31 -24.44
N TRP A 300 11.58 -12.95 -23.33
CA TRP A 300 10.44 -13.88 -23.26
C TRP A 300 9.77 -13.85 -21.90
N ARG A 301 8.50 -14.12 -21.91
CA ARG A 301 7.70 -14.26 -20.70
C ARG A 301 8.03 -15.57 -20.00
N THR A 302 8.46 -15.52 -18.74
CA THR A 302 8.67 -16.70 -17.90
C THR A 302 7.43 -17.07 -17.12
N HIS A 303 6.65 -16.08 -16.62
CA HIS A 303 5.43 -16.31 -15.87
C HIS A 303 4.30 -15.38 -16.32
N LYS A 304 3.08 -15.89 -16.30
CA LYS A 304 1.83 -15.12 -16.43
C LYS A 304 0.91 -15.54 -15.30
N LEU A 305 0.70 -14.65 -14.35
CA LEU A 305 -0.14 -14.89 -13.18
C LEU A 305 -1.58 -14.54 -13.52
N THR A 306 -2.45 -15.53 -13.43
CA THR A 306 -3.88 -15.44 -13.78
C THR A 306 -4.72 -16.16 -12.74
N ASP A 307 -5.95 -15.73 -12.61
CA ASP A 307 -6.96 -16.44 -11.82
C ASP A 307 -8.19 -16.69 -12.68
N PRO A 308 -8.34 -17.88 -13.24
CA PRO A 308 -9.47 -18.20 -14.11
C PRO A 308 -10.83 -18.21 -13.39
N THR A 309 -10.82 -18.32 -12.05
CA THR A 309 -12.05 -18.37 -11.23
C THR A 309 -12.55 -17.00 -10.79
N ASP A 310 -11.64 -15.99 -10.76
CA ASP A 310 -11.97 -14.58 -10.43
C ASP A 310 -11.16 -13.67 -11.36
N LYS A 311 -11.62 -13.54 -12.60
CA LYS A 311 -10.99 -12.66 -13.59
C LYS A 311 -11.20 -11.21 -13.21
N VAL A 312 -10.13 -10.41 -13.25
CA VAL A 312 -10.15 -8.98 -12.95
C VAL A 312 -9.71 -8.21 -14.18
N VAL A 313 -10.48 -7.21 -14.59
CA VAL A 313 -10.11 -6.24 -15.62
C VAL A 313 -9.89 -4.91 -14.93
N SER A 314 -8.65 -4.43 -14.90
CA SER A 314 -8.24 -3.16 -14.31
C SER A 314 -7.60 -2.30 -15.39
N ALA A 315 -8.31 -1.28 -15.85
CA ALA A 315 -7.86 -0.42 -16.94
C ALA A 315 -6.66 0.45 -16.58
N THR A 316 -6.44 0.73 -15.30
CA THR A 316 -5.38 1.64 -14.82
C THR A 316 -4.84 1.20 -13.47
N GLN A 317 -3.63 1.69 -13.14
CA GLN A 317 -3.01 1.46 -11.83
C GLN A 317 -2.63 -0.02 -11.61
N GLY A 318 -2.19 -0.34 -10.41
CA GLY A 318 -1.84 -1.69 -10.03
C GLY A 318 -0.36 -1.88 -9.74
N SER A 319 -0.05 -2.99 -9.12
CA SER A 319 1.30 -3.33 -8.66
C SER A 319 1.59 -4.82 -8.80
N PHE A 320 2.87 -5.12 -8.95
CA PHE A 320 3.42 -6.47 -8.91
C PHE A 320 4.61 -6.48 -7.94
N GLN A 321 4.57 -7.33 -6.93
CA GLN A 321 5.64 -7.43 -5.93
C GLN A 321 6.06 -8.88 -5.72
N PHE A 322 7.34 -9.18 -5.94
CA PHE A 322 7.94 -10.38 -5.35
C PHE A 322 8.04 -10.19 -3.83
N LEU A 323 7.49 -11.13 -3.08
CA LEU A 323 7.50 -11.04 -1.62
C LEU A 323 8.86 -11.45 -1.07
N PRO A 324 9.50 -10.60 -0.25
CA PRO A 324 10.90 -10.73 0.14
C PRO A 324 11.13 -11.69 1.32
N TYR A 325 10.41 -12.80 1.37
CA TYR A 325 10.51 -13.73 2.51
C TYR A 325 11.43 -14.91 2.18
N PRO A 326 12.38 -15.23 3.06
CA PRO A 326 13.19 -16.44 2.91
C PRO A 326 12.30 -17.68 2.84
N GLY A 327 12.47 -18.47 1.78
CA GLY A 327 11.76 -19.73 1.56
C GLY A 327 10.40 -19.64 0.89
N THR A 328 9.92 -18.42 0.53
CA THR A 328 8.73 -18.25 -0.30
C THR A 328 9.09 -17.46 -1.56
N GLU A 329 8.75 -17.99 -2.71
CA GLU A 329 8.84 -17.29 -4.00
C GLU A 329 7.45 -16.76 -4.37
N HIS A 330 6.72 -16.21 -3.39
CA HIS A 330 5.38 -15.70 -3.58
C HIS A 330 5.39 -14.33 -4.26
N VAL A 331 4.28 -14.04 -4.93
CA VAL A 331 4.03 -12.76 -5.60
C VAL A 331 2.71 -12.18 -5.15
N LEU A 332 2.69 -10.89 -4.85
CA LEU A 332 1.47 -10.12 -4.64
C LEU A 332 1.16 -9.30 -5.91
N VAL A 333 -0.08 -9.38 -6.38
CA VAL A 333 -0.62 -8.54 -7.45
C VAL A 333 -1.74 -7.68 -6.87
N GLY A 334 -1.59 -6.37 -6.95
CA GLY A 334 -2.65 -5.39 -6.65
C GLY A 334 -3.30 -4.91 -7.94
N TYR A 335 -4.64 -4.88 -7.98
CA TYR A 335 -5.39 -4.56 -9.20
C TYR A 335 -5.78 -3.08 -9.32
N GLY A 336 -5.07 -2.19 -8.59
CA GLY A 336 -5.16 -0.74 -8.77
C GLY A 336 -6.57 -0.18 -8.69
N SER A 337 -7.13 0.21 -9.84
CA SER A 337 -8.47 0.79 -9.91
C SER A 337 -9.58 -0.15 -9.44
N ILE A 338 -9.35 -1.46 -9.41
CA ILE A 338 -10.29 -2.43 -8.85
C ILE A 338 -9.83 -2.81 -7.43
N PRO A 339 -10.71 -2.71 -6.40
CA PRO A 339 -10.33 -2.91 -5.00
C PRO A 339 -10.07 -4.38 -4.65
N LYS A 340 -9.15 -5.01 -5.37
CA LYS A 340 -8.75 -6.41 -5.21
C LYS A 340 -7.25 -6.58 -5.18
N LEU A 341 -6.82 -7.65 -4.50
CA LEU A 341 -5.44 -8.13 -4.50
C LEU A 341 -5.42 -9.66 -4.54
N LYS A 342 -4.33 -10.24 -5.06
CA LYS A 342 -4.11 -11.68 -5.06
C LYS A 342 -2.65 -12.00 -4.75
N GLU A 343 -2.43 -13.01 -3.92
CA GLU A 343 -1.13 -13.60 -3.71
C GLU A 343 -1.05 -14.95 -4.44
N TYR A 344 0.05 -15.16 -5.12
CA TYR A 344 0.36 -16.36 -5.88
C TYR A 344 1.58 -17.05 -5.28
N ASP A 345 1.57 -18.37 -5.24
CA ASP A 345 2.74 -19.17 -4.87
C ASP A 345 3.77 -19.23 -6.03
N LYS A 346 4.89 -19.90 -5.80
CA LYS A 346 5.96 -20.08 -6.80
C LYS A 346 5.50 -20.80 -8.08
N ASP A 347 4.42 -21.59 -8.01
CA ASP A 347 3.90 -22.34 -9.14
C ASP A 347 2.77 -21.57 -9.88
N GLY A 348 2.47 -20.34 -9.43
CA GLY A 348 1.46 -19.46 -10.00
C GLY A 348 0.03 -19.78 -9.55
N ASN A 349 -0.16 -20.59 -8.51
CA ASN A 349 -1.47 -20.83 -7.93
C ASN A 349 -1.87 -19.69 -7.00
N VAL A 350 -3.16 -19.33 -7.02
CA VAL A 350 -3.67 -18.31 -6.08
C VAL A 350 -3.78 -18.91 -4.67
N VAL A 351 -3.06 -18.34 -3.72
CA VAL A 351 -3.09 -18.75 -2.29
C VAL A 351 -3.86 -17.76 -1.41
N LEU A 352 -4.07 -16.52 -1.90
CA LEU A 352 -4.86 -15.50 -1.21
C LEU A 352 -5.64 -14.64 -2.22
N ARG A 353 -6.91 -14.39 -1.92
CA ARG A 353 -7.71 -13.33 -2.56
C ARG A 353 -8.13 -12.32 -1.52
N GLY A 354 -7.98 -11.04 -1.82
CA GLY A 354 -8.41 -9.93 -0.97
C GLY A 354 -9.31 -8.97 -1.74
N GLN A 355 -10.29 -8.39 -1.04
CA GLN A 355 -11.19 -7.38 -1.57
C GLN A 355 -11.55 -6.38 -0.46
N PHE A 356 -11.56 -5.07 -0.81
CA PHE A 356 -11.82 -3.96 0.12
C PHE A 356 -12.82 -2.92 -0.44
N GLY A 357 -13.61 -3.29 -1.41
CA GLY A 357 -14.67 -2.49 -2.04
C GLY A 357 -15.40 -3.29 -3.10
N ASN A 358 -16.59 -2.84 -3.54
CA ASN A 358 -17.35 -3.53 -4.59
C ASN A 358 -16.82 -3.19 -6.00
N ASN A 359 -16.37 -1.96 -6.22
CA ASN A 359 -15.95 -1.45 -7.52
C ASN A 359 -15.03 -0.22 -7.40
N ALA A 360 -14.50 0.24 -8.53
CA ALA A 360 -13.57 1.37 -8.64
C ALA A 360 -14.12 2.73 -8.16
N PHE A 361 -15.43 2.90 -8.11
CA PHE A 361 -16.07 4.16 -7.68
C PHE A 361 -16.23 4.22 -6.17
N GLU A 362 -16.30 3.07 -5.52
CA GLU A 362 -16.49 2.95 -4.08
C GLU A 362 -15.18 2.92 -3.30
N ALA A 363 -14.19 2.19 -3.82
CA ALA A 363 -12.84 2.16 -3.26
C ALA A 363 -11.83 1.77 -4.35
N ASN A 364 -10.60 2.27 -4.25
CA ASN A 364 -9.47 1.80 -5.04
C ASN A 364 -8.15 2.07 -4.30
N ALA A 365 -7.04 1.61 -4.86
CA ALA A 365 -5.70 1.91 -4.39
C ALA A 365 -4.76 2.02 -5.59
N TYR A 366 -3.85 3.00 -5.60
CA TYR A 366 -2.90 3.13 -6.70
C TYR A 366 -2.02 1.88 -6.82
N ARG A 367 -1.43 1.44 -5.69
CA ARG A 367 -0.65 0.22 -5.53
C ARG A 367 -0.99 -0.46 -4.21
N ILE A 368 -0.72 -1.75 -4.12
CA ILE A 368 -0.91 -2.57 -2.92
C ILE A 368 0.37 -3.38 -2.73
N PHE A 369 0.92 -3.34 -1.53
CA PHE A 369 2.15 -4.04 -1.19
C PHE A 369 2.01 -4.84 0.09
N LYS A 370 2.93 -5.78 0.33
CA LYS A 370 3.03 -6.55 1.55
C LYS A 370 4.47 -6.55 2.05
N PHE A 371 4.66 -6.10 3.28
CA PHE A 371 5.99 -5.98 3.87
C PHE A 371 6.04 -6.56 5.28
N PRO A 372 7.19 -7.09 5.73
CA PRO A 372 7.47 -7.22 7.15
C PRO A 372 7.47 -5.81 7.75
N TRP A 373 6.69 -5.65 8.81
CA TRP A 373 6.62 -4.38 9.50
C TRP A 373 6.43 -4.61 10.98
N ASN A 374 7.39 -4.17 11.77
CA ASN A 374 7.35 -4.20 13.23
C ASN A 374 7.37 -2.76 13.73
N ALA A 375 6.39 -2.42 14.56
CA ALA A 375 6.22 -1.06 15.03
C ALA A 375 5.78 -1.01 16.50
N THR A 376 6.37 -0.08 17.23
CA THR A 376 5.96 0.31 18.58
C THR A 376 5.73 1.82 18.59
N PRO A 377 4.47 2.28 18.47
CA PRO A 377 4.14 3.70 18.40
C PRO A 377 4.62 4.47 19.62
N TYR A 378 4.98 5.75 19.44
CA TYR A 378 5.40 6.62 20.55
C TYR A 378 4.25 7.08 21.44
N TRP A 379 3.00 6.91 20.97
CA TRP A 379 1.80 7.18 21.79
C TRP A 379 1.38 5.96 22.60
N ASP A 380 0.66 6.22 23.69
CA ASP A 380 0.17 5.18 24.57
C ASP A 380 -1.01 4.39 23.97
N PRO A 381 -1.22 3.12 24.39
CA PRO A 381 -2.43 2.38 24.10
C PRO A 381 -3.69 3.05 24.72
N VAL A 382 -4.82 2.79 24.13
CA VAL A 382 -6.13 3.32 24.56
C VAL A 382 -6.93 2.24 25.26
N LEU A 383 -7.60 2.64 26.34
CA LEU A 383 -8.57 1.83 27.06
C LEU A 383 -9.88 2.60 27.17
N VAL A 384 -10.99 1.93 26.85
CA VAL A 384 -12.37 2.48 26.98
C VAL A 384 -13.21 1.53 27.81
N VAL A 385 -14.04 2.09 28.69
CA VAL A 385 -14.92 1.38 29.59
C VAL A 385 -16.36 1.73 29.28
N ASN A 386 -17.21 0.71 29.05
CA ASN A 386 -18.65 0.84 28.85
C ASN A 386 -19.42 0.00 29.87
N HIS A 387 -20.20 0.64 30.74
CA HIS A 387 -21.07 -0.08 31.67
C HIS A 387 -22.33 -0.57 30.92
N THR A 388 -22.46 -1.90 30.79
CA THR A 388 -23.58 -2.54 30.08
C THR A 388 -24.71 -2.94 31.01
N THR A 389 -24.40 -3.27 32.27
CA THR A 389 -25.36 -3.53 33.36
C THR A 389 -24.76 -3.04 34.67
N GLU A 390 -25.52 -3.17 35.77
CA GLU A 390 -25.04 -2.86 37.14
C GLU A 390 -23.84 -3.73 37.55
N SER A 391 -23.74 -4.95 36.99
CA SER A 391 -22.71 -5.93 37.36
C SER A 391 -21.70 -6.22 36.26
N THR A 392 -21.93 -5.75 35.03
CA THR A 392 -21.10 -6.05 33.87
C THR A 392 -20.56 -4.77 33.24
N THR A 393 -19.27 -4.76 33.00
CA THR A 393 -18.57 -3.66 32.34
C THR A 393 -17.71 -4.19 31.22
N ASP A 394 -17.96 -3.68 30.05
CA ASP A 394 -17.15 -3.99 28.87
C ASP A 394 -15.94 -3.08 28.80
N VAL A 395 -14.77 -3.67 28.58
CA VAL A 395 -13.49 -2.99 28.46
C VAL A 395 -12.94 -3.25 27.08
N TYR A 396 -12.61 -2.19 26.36
CA TYR A 396 -12.04 -2.21 25.02
C TYR A 396 -10.63 -1.65 25.06
N MET A 397 -9.69 -2.30 24.37
CA MET A 397 -8.28 -1.95 24.39
C MET A 397 -7.73 -2.03 22.97
N SER A 398 -7.01 -0.98 22.56
CA SER A 398 -6.25 -0.99 21.32
C SER A 398 -4.94 -0.22 21.43
N TRP A 399 -4.01 -0.52 20.53
CA TRP A 399 -2.84 0.30 20.35
C TRP A 399 -2.60 0.52 18.85
N HIS A 400 -3.06 1.64 18.36
CA HIS A 400 -3.02 2.04 16.97
C HIS A 400 -1.57 2.03 16.43
N GLY A 401 -1.30 1.18 15.44
CA GLY A 401 0.00 1.01 14.81
C GLY A 401 0.92 -0.04 15.46
N ALA A 402 0.67 -0.48 16.69
CA ALA A 402 1.51 -1.47 17.33
C ALA A 402 1.37 -2.86 16.69
N THR A 403 2.48 -3.52 16.43
CA THR A 403 2.53 -4.88 15.83
C THR A 403 2.99 -5.93 16.81
N ASP A 404 3.98 -5.63 17.64
CA ASP A 404 4.71 -6.59 18.46
C ASP A 404 4.12 -6.74 19.87
N TYR A 405 2.90 -7.30 19.95
CA TYR A 405 2.33 -7.70 21.24
C TYR A 405 1.28 -8.79 21.09
N ASP A 406 1.15 -9.58 22.12
CA ASP A 406 0.28 -10.76 22.18
C ASP A 406 -0.81 -10.66 23.24
N ASN A 407 -0.62 -9.86 24.30
CA ASN A 407 -1.48 -9.81 25.45
C ASN A 407 -1.73 -8.41 26.00
N TRP A 408 -2.87 -8.28 26.67
CA TRP A 408 -3.20 -7.20 27.59
C TRP A 408 -3.18 -7.73 29.03
N ALA A 409 -2.80 -6.88 29.98
CA ALA A 409 -2.95 -7.14 31.41
C ALA A 409 -3.73 -5.98 32.02
N ILE A 410 -4.85 -6.26 32.64
CA ILE A 410 -5.72 -5.27 33.25
C ILE A 410 -5.49 -5.24 34.76
N PHE A 411 -5.33 -4.03 35.30
CA PHE A 411 -5.08 -3.80 36.71
C PHE A 411 -6.12 -2.82 37.28
N SER A 412 -6.53 -3.04 38.55
CA SER A 412 -7.27 -2.04 39.32
C SER A 412 -6.32 -1.16 40.11
N VAL A 413 -6.68 0.12 40.27
CA VAL A 413 -5.95 1.06 41.11
C VAL A 413 -6.89 1.92 41.95
N ARG A 414 -6.37 2.51 43.01
CA ARG A 414 -7.20 3.31 43.95
C ARG A 414 -7.31 4.79 43.56
N SER A 415 -6.42 5.27 42.73
CA SER A 415 -6.31 6.68 42.31
C SER A 415 -5.91 6.79 40.84
N GLU A 416 -6.34 7.85 40.15
CA GLU A 416 -5.90 8.19 38.78
C GLU A 416 -4.40 8.42 38.68
N THR A 417 -3.76 8.83 39.77
CA THR A 417 -2.31 9.05 39.82
C THR A 417 -1.50 7.82 40.20
N SER A 418 -2.17 6.67 40.38
CA SER A 418 -1.49 5.43 40.79
C SER A 418 -0.51 4.95 39.70
N THR A 419 0.58 4.37 40.18
CA THR A 419 1.61 3.76 39.33
C THR A 419 1.29 2.29 39.07
N LEU A 420 1.98 1.68 38.12
CA LEU A 420 1.85 0.23 37.83
C LEU A 420 2.08 -0.64 39.10
N TRP A 421 3.00 -0.23 39.98
CA TRP A 421 3.35 -0.98 41.20
C TRP A 421 2.25 -0.92 42.26
N GLU A 422 1.32 0.00 42.16
CA GLU A 422 0.16 0.12 43.06
C GLU A 422 -1.08 -0.60 42.51
N GLY A 423 -0.97 -1.18 41.31
CA GLY A 423 -2.07 -1.88 40.66
C GLY A 423 -2.22 -3.31 41.13
N GLU A 424 -3.45 -3.73 41.45
CA GLU A 424 -3.82 -5.10 41.66
C GLU A 424 -4.21 -5.75 40.33
N PHE A 425 -3.56 -6.86 39.97
CA PHE A 425 -3.82 -7.59 38.73
C PHE A 425 -5.23 -8.19 38.73
N LEU A 426 -6.02 -7.88 37.71
CA LEU A 426 -7.36 -8.42 37.53
C LEU A 426 -7.38 -9.62 36.59
N LEU A 427 -6.89 -9.46 35.38
CA LEU A 427 -6.84 -10.53 34.38
C LEU A 427 -5.87 -10.20 33.24
N ALA A 428 -5.54 -11.23 32.45
CA ALA A 428 -4.90 -11.10 31.16
C ALA A 428 -5.90 -11.41 30.04
N GLN A 429 -5.78 -10.68 28.93
CA GLN A 429 -6.56 -10.87 27.73
C GLN A 429 -5.61 -11.00 26.54
N GLU A 430 -5.74 -12.08 25.78
CA GLU A 430 -5.02 -12.21 24.49
C GLU A 430 -5.47 -11.13 23.51
N ARG A 431 -4.53 -10.68 22.69
CA ARG A 431 -4.85 -9.76 21.60
C ARG A 431 -5.81 -10.44 20.63
N ASN A 432 -6.85 -9.72 20.24
CA ASN A 432 -7.81 -10.17 19.25
C ASN A 432 -8.06 -9.02 18.24
N GLY A 433 -7.44 -9.12 17.07
CA GLY A 433 -7.49 -8.09 16.05
C GLY A 433 -6.88 -6.75 16.48
N PHE A 434 -7.43 -5.66 15.96
CA PHE A 434 -7.02 -4.29 16.33
C PHE A 434 -7.49 -3.88 17.72
N GLU A 435 -8.74 -4.13 18.04
CA GLU A 435 -9.35 -3.81 19.33
C GLU A 435 -9.70 -5.10 20.05
N SER A 436 -9.11 -5.31 21.22
CA SER A 436 -9.43 -6.43 22.11
C SER A 436 -10.53 -6.02 23.08
N HIS A 437 -11.43 -6.94 23.39
CA HIS A 437 -12.57 -6.73 24.27
C HIS A 437 -12.64 -7.80 25.36
N VAL A 438 -13.04 -7.38 26.57
CA VAL A 438 -13.36 -8.28 27.67
C VAL A 438 -14.49 -7.70 28.52
N SER A 439 -15.40 -8.56 28.99
CA SER A 439 -16.46 -8.19 29.92
C SER A 439 -16.04 -8.55 31.36
N LEU A 440 -15.88 -7.55 32.19
CA LEU A 440 -15.61 -7.71 33.62
C LEU A 440 -16.95 -7.82 34.40
N GLN A 441 -17.06 -8.82 35.29
CA GLN A 441 -18.26 -9.03 36.09
C GLN A 441 -17.94 -8.88 37.57
N ASN A 442 -18.77 -8.08 38.27
CA ASN A 442 -18.71 -7.90 39.74
C ASN A 442 -17.30 -7.49 40.24
N VAL A 443 -16.56 -6.69 39.44
CA VAL A 443 -15.24 -6.19 39.81
C VAL A 443 -15.41 -4.97 40.71
N ASP A 444 -14.87 -5.03 41.91
CA ASP A 444 -14.82 -3.90 42.85
C ASP A 444 -13.52 -3.11 42.58
N ALA A 445 -13.57 -2.20 41.62
CA ALA A 445 -12.50 -1.31 41.29
C ALA A 445 -12.98 0.12 41.14
N LYS A 446 -12.18 1.09 41.58
CA LYS A 446 -12.49 2.50 41.38
C LYS A 446 -11.97 3.02 40.05
N PHE A 447 -10.77 2.57 39.67
CA PHE A 447 -10.11 2.89 38.42
C PHE A 447 -9.40 1.64 37.85
N ILE A 448 -9.26 1.59 36.54
CA ILE A 448 -8.52 0.53 35.87
C ILE A 448 -7.58 1.10 34.81
N PHE A 449 -6.55 0.34 34.45
CA PHE A 449 -5.72 0.58 33.30
C PHE A 449 -5.30 -0.74 32.66
N ALA A 450 -4.95 -0.71 31.39
CA ALA A 450 -4.40 -1.86 30.68
C ALA A 450 -2.96 -1.60 30.30
N VAL A 451 -2.15 -2.64 30.39
CA VAL A 451 -0.73 -2.66 30.07
C VAL A 451 -0.53 -3.66 28.96
N LYS A 452 0.11 -3.25 27.89
CA LYS A 452 0.54 -4.16 26.84
C LYS A 452 1.69 -5.02 27.35
N ARG A 453 1.68 -6.31 26.98
CA ARG A 453 2.76 -7.26 27.26
C ARG A 453 3.13 -8.00 25.97
N ASP A 454 4.43 -8.20 25.80
CA ASP A 454 5.00 -9.16 24.87
C ASP A 454 5.64 -10.25 25.73
N GLY A 455 5.02 -11.44 25.76
CA GLY A 455 5.39 -12.47 26.70
C GLY A 455 5.33 -11.96 28.15
N GLN A 456 6.48 -11.61 28.74
CA GLN A 456 6.59 -11.08 30.09
C GLN A 456 6.96 -9.57 30.15
N ASN A 457 7.25 -8.96 29.02
CA ASN A 457 7.65 -7.56 28.94
C ASN A 457 6.44 -6.63 28.92
N ILE A 458 6.52 -5.51 29.61
CA ILE A 458 5.55 -4.43 29.54
C ILE A 458 6.07 -3.44 28.50
N MET A 459 5.33 -3.28 27.41
CA MET A 459 5.72 -2.44 26.29
C MET A 459 5.08 -1.04 26.35
N GLY A 460 3.96 -0.90 27.01
CA GLY A 460 3.25 0.36 27.19
C GLY A 460 2.09 0.21 28.15
N LYS A 461 1.46 1.29 28.53
CA LYS A 461 0.26 1.28 29.38
C LYS A 461 -0.71 2.37 28.94
N SER A 462 -2.01 2.11 29.08
CA SER A 462 -3.03 3.14 28.90
C SER A 462 -3.02 4.17 30.02
N SER A 463 -3.70 5.28 29.81
CA SER A 463 -4.12 6.14 30.91
C SER A 463 -5.03 5.36 31.87
N VAL A 464 -5.04 5.80 33.15
CA VAL A 464 -5.98 5.27 34.14
C VAL A 464 -7.39 5.82 33.84
N VAL A 465 -8.38 4.94 33.82
CA VAL A 465 -9.78 5.28 33.48
C VAL A 465 -10.68 4.99 34.68
N GLU A 466 -11.60 5.90 34.96
CA GLU A 466 -12.60 5.70 36.01
C GLU A 466 -13.49 4.50 35.65
N TYR A 467 -13.56 3.54 36.58
CA TYR A 467 -14.33 2.30 36.41
C TYR A 467 -15.61 2.30 37.24
N SER A 468 -15.74 3.18 38.28
CA SER A 468 -16.92 3.20 39.14
C SER A 468 -18.19 3.45 38.32
N ALA A 469 -19.16 2.56 38.40
CA ALA A 469 -20.47 2.80 37.86
C ALA A 469 -21.04 4.08 38.50
N ARG A 470 -21.26 5.13 37.70
CA ARG A 470 -22.09 6.23 38.15
C ARG A 470 -23.44 5.61 38.48
N ARG A 471 -23.81 5.56 39.78
CA ARG A 471 -25.19 5.26 40.15
C ARG A 471 -26.04 6.22 39.32
N LEU A 472 -26.80 5.69 38.36
CA LEU A 472 -27.85 6.44 37.71
C LEU A 472 -28.75 6.88 38.85
N LEU A 473 -28.61 8.12 39.30
CA LEU A 473 -29.55 8.77 40.18
C LEU A 473 -30.86 8.82 39.40
N THR A 474 -31.77 7.90 39.78
CA THR A 474 -33.16 7.86 39.35
C THR A 474 -33.86 9.15 39.68
#